data_4e8984cd3e6b1917b472a0dcb44d5e04
#
_entry.id   4e8984cd3e6b1917b472a0dcb44d5e04
#
_cell.length_a   1.000
_cell.length_b   1.000
_cell.length_c   1.000
_cell.angle_alpha   90.00
_cell.angle_beta   90.00
_cell.angle_gamma   90.00
#
_symmetry.space_group_name_H-M   'P 1'
#
loop_
_entity.id
_entity.type
_entity.pdbx_description
1 polymer ?
#
loop_
_entity_poly.entity_id
_entity_poly.type
_entity_poly.pdbx_seq_one_letter_code
_entity_poly.pdbx_strand_id
1 'polypeptide(L)'
;MSTTTKSDYLLLFRGNVWDRGLSPAQLQKVVSDWMAWFERLKAEGKCAGGHPLEDEGKVVSGKQRTVADGPFAESKEAIAGYFFLTVADENEAIEIAKQCPGLEYGSIVEVRPVADISSVRQRAEKYSRGELAGGKA
;
A
#
# COMPACT_ATOMS: atom_id res chain seq x y z
N MET A 1 -9.04 6.27 -32.15
CA MET A 1 -8.15 5.45 -31.29
C MET A 1 -8.34 5.85 -29.86
N SER A 2 -8.77 4.91 -29.04
CA SER A 2 -8.93 5.20 -27.63
C SER A 2 -7.61 4.98 -26.92
N THR A 3 -7.14 5.99 -26.22
CA THR A 3 -6.01 5.84 -25.31
C THR A 3 -6.56 5.38 -23.98
N THR A 4 -6.15 4.20 -23.55
CA THR A 4 -6.50 3.73 -22.22
C THR A 4 -5.72 4.56 -21.22
N THR A 5 -6.41 5.34 -20.39
CA THR A 5 -5.78 6.08 -19.31
C THR A 5 -5.47 5.09 -18.22
N LYS A 6 -4.19 4.99 -17.86
CA LYS A 6 -3.77 4.14 -16.75
C LYS A 6 -3.77 4.94 -15.47
N SER A 7 -4.03 4.25 -14.36
CA SER A 7 -4.06 4.84 -13.04
C SER A 7 -3.08 4.11 -12.13
N ASP A 8 -2.52 4.85 -11.20
CA ASP A 8 -1.56 4.30 -10.25
C ASP A 8 -2.24 3.99 -8.93
N TYR A 9 -1.93 2.82 -8.39
CA TYR A 9 -2.44 2.35 -7.10
C TYR A 9 -1.32 1.76 -6.30
N LEU A 10 -1.42 1.89 -4.98
CA LEU A 10 -0.57 1.12 -4.08
C LEU A 10 -1.35 -0.04 -3.53
N LEU A 11 -0.72 -1.21 -3.50
CA LEU A 11 -1.15 -2.29 -2.63
C LEU A 11 -0.31 -2.18 -1.37
N LEU A 12 -0.98 -2.01 -0.24
CA LEU A 12 -0.32 -1.92 1.06
C LEU A 12 -0.60 -3.23 1.80
N PHE A 13 0.46 -3.96 2.12
CA PHE A 13 0.33 -5.24 2.83
C PHE A 13 0.36 -4.96 4.33
N ARG A 14 -0.77 -5.21 5.00
CA ARG A 14 -0.95 -4.86 6.40
C ARG A 14 -0.83 -6.09 7.28
N GLY A 15 -0.20 -5.90 8.44
CA GLY A 15 0.06 -6.95 9.40
C GLY A 15 1.29 -7.76 9.02
N ASN A 16 2.09 -8.11 9.99
CA ASN A 16 3.32 -8.86 9.77
C ASN A 16 3.49 -10.00 10.77
N VAL A 17 2.36 -10.50 11.30
CA VAL A 17 2.38 -11.65 12.21
C VAL A 17 1.51 -12.81 11.71
N TRP A 18 0.87 -12.65 10.55
CA TRP A 18 -0.02 -13.68 9.98
C TRP A 18 0.72 -14.97 9.65
N ASP A 19 2.03 -14.89 9.42
CA ASP A 19 2.86 -16.02 9.02
C ASP A 19 3.35 -16.87 10.22
N ARG A 20 3.18 -16.40 11.44
CA ARG A 20 3.78 -17.03 12.62
C ARG A 20 3.26 -18.44 12.92
N GLY A 21 2.05 -18.75 12.48
CA GLY A 21 1.46 -20.06 12.68
C GLY A 21 1.71 -21.04 11.55
N LEU A 22 2.44 -20.66 10.52
CA LEU A 22 2.65 -21.51 9.36
C LEU A 22 3.77 -22.52 9.60
N SER A 23 3.59 -23.73 9.04
CA SER A 23 4.69 -24.70 9.00
C SER A 23 5.79 -24.19 8.06
N PRO A 24 7.02 -24.73 8.18
CA PRO A 24 8.09 -24.36 7.26
C PRO A 24 7.70 -24.54 5.79
N ALA A 25 6.99 -25.63 5.47
CA ALA A 25 6.57 -25.90 4.10
C ALA A 25 5.53 -24.87 3.63
N GLN A 26 4.58 -24.51 4.48
CA GLN A 26 3.58 -23.48 4.15
C GLN A 26 4.23 -22.12 3.95
N LEU A 27 5.18 -21.77 4.81
CA LEU A 27 5.87 -20.50 4.71
C LEU A 27 6.67 -20.40 3.41
N GLN A 28 7.41 -21.46 3.06
CA GLN A 28 8.17 -21.50 1.82
C GLN A 28 7.26 -21.38 0.60
N LYS A 29 6.11 -22.04 0.65
CA LYS A 29 5.15 -21.99 -0.46
C LYS A 29 4.56 -20.59 -0.62
N VAL A 30 4.12 -19.96 0.46
CA VAL A 30 3.51 -18.62 0.37
C VAL A 30 4.53 -17.59 -0.13
N VAL A 31 5.78 -17.68 0.32
CA VAL A 31 6.84 -16.78 -0.16
C VAL A 31 7.11 -17.00 -1.64
N SER A 32 7.23 -18.26 -2.05
CA SER A 32 7.46 -18.60 -3.46
C SER A 32 6.30 -18.09 -4.34
N ASP A 33 5.06 -18.31 -3.90
CA ASP A 33 3.89 -17.83 -4.64
C ASP A 33 3.85 -16.30 -4.73
N TRP A 34 4.25 -15.62 -3.65
CA TRP A 34 4.30 -14.17 -3.61
C TRP A 34 5.32 -13.62 -4.58
N MET A 35 6.52 -14.20 -4.59
CA MET A 35 7.57 -13.79 -5.52
C MET A 35 7.15 -14.03 -6.97
N ALA A 36 6.51 -15.16 -7.25
CA ALA A 36 6.02 -15.46 -8.59
C ALA A 36 4.92 -14.46 -9.02
N TRP A 37 4.04 -14.10 -8.09
CA TRP A 37 3.00 -13.10 -8.33
C TRP A 37 3.61 -11.74 -8.68
N PHE A 38 4.58 -11.29 -7.89
CA PHE A 38 5.27 -10.03 -8.13
C PHE A 38 5.97 -10.02 -9.49
N GLU A 39 6.71 -11.08 -9.81
CA GLU A 39 7.42 -11.17 -11.08
C GLU A 39 6.46 -11.20 -12.27
N ARG A 40 5.34 -11.90 -12.13
CA ARG A 40 4.32 -11.93 -13.19
C ARG A 40 3.75 -10.54 -13.43
N LEU A 41 3.41 -9.82 -12.38
CA LEU A 41 2.86 -8.47 -12.51
C LEU A 41 3.86 -7.51 -13.15
N LYS A 42 5.14 -7.65 -12.80
CA LYS A 42 6.21 -6.86 -13.44
C LYS A 42 6.33 -7.19 -14.92
N ALA A 43 6.32 -8.47 -15.26
CA ALA A 43 6.41 -8.91 -16.64
C ALA A 43 5.23 -8.41 -17.49
N GLU A 44 4.05 -8.31 -16.89
CA GLU A 44 2.86 -7.82 -17.56
C GLU A 44 2.81 -6.28 -17.62
N GLY A 45 3.78 -5.60 -17.04
CA GLY A 45 3.81 -4.14 -17.02
C GLY A 45 2.80 -3.52 -16.05
N LYS A 46 2.23 -4.31 -15.16
CA LYS A 46 1.21 -3.85 -14.21
C LYS A 46 1.78 -3.41 -12.87
N CYS A 47 3.02 -3.78 -12.58
CA CYS A 47 3.70 -3.42 -11.33
C CYS A 47 5.02 -2.76 -11.65
N ALA A 48 5.20 -1.53 -11.21
CA ALA A 48 6.43 -0.78 -11.42
C ALA A 48 7.51 -1.15 -10.39
N GLY A 49 7.12 -1.83 -9.33
CA GLY A 49 8.04 -2.24 -8.27
C GLY A 49 7.34 -2.30 -6.93
N GLY A 50 8.09 -2.66 -5.92
CA GLY A 50 7.60 -2.71 -4.56
C GLY A 50 8.73 -3.12 -3.63
N HIS A 51 8.51 -2.99 -2.34
CA HIS A 51 9.51 -3.33 -1.34
C HIS A 51 8.85 -3.88 -0.09
N PRO A 52 9.44 -4.92 0.52
CA PRO A 52 9.10 -5.27 1.88
C PRO A 52 9.66 -4.22 2.82
N LEU A 53 9.07 -4.08 3.99
CA LEU A 53 9.54 -3.16 5.02
C LEU A 53 10.00 -3.96 6.23
N GLU A 54 11.01 -3.40 6.92
CA GLU A 54 11.45 -4.00 8.17
C GLU A 54 10.34 -3.93 9.22
N ASP A 55 10.38 -4.84 10.18
CA ASP A 55 9.38 -4.91 11.24
C ASP A 55 9.52 -3.76 12.24
N GLU A 56 10.67 -3.13 12.29
CA GLU A 56 10.98 -2.08 13.24
C GLU A 56 10.99 -0.72 12.56
N GLY A 57 10.54 0.29 13.28
CA GLY A 57 10.55 1.65 12.78
C GLY A 57 10.37 2.66 13.87
N LYS A 58 10.30 3.92 13.50
CA LYS A 58 10.11 5.03 14.41
C LYS A 58 8.92 5.86 13.94
N VAL A 59 8.22 6.43 14.91
CA VAL A 59 7.12 7.34 14.64
C VAL A 59 7.49 8.69 15.23
N VAL A 60 7.42 9.72 14.41
CA VAL A 60 7.66 11.11 14.83
C VAL A 60 6.33 11.82 14.84
N SER A 61 5.98 12.48 15.95
CA SER A 61 4.68 13.11 16.08
C SER A 61 4.73 14.36 16.95
N GLY A 62 3.72 15.20 16.77
CA GLY A 62 3.48 16.38 17.58
C GLY A 62 4.38 17.57 17.26
N LYS A 63 4.03 18.71 17.84
CA LYS A 63 4.76 19.95 17.65
C LYS A 63 6.20 19.86 18.17
N GLN A 64 6.41 19.02 19.18
CA GLN A 64 7.73 18.84 19.78
C GLN A 64 8.55 17.77 19.08
N ARG A 65 7.99 17.16 18.02
CA ARG A 65 8.65 16.15 17.20
C ARG A 65 9.16 14.98 18.04
N THR A 66 8.26 14.48 18.89
CA THR A 66 8.54 13.32 19.74
C THR A 66 8.78 12.10 18.87
N VAL A 67 9.82 11.34 19.18
CA VAL A 67 10.18 10.11 18.48
C VAL A 67 9.86 8.93 19.36
N ALA A 68 9.12 7.97 18.83
CA ALA A 68 8.77 6.75 19.55
C ALA A 68 8.97 5.55 18.63
N ASP A 69 9.10 4.36 19.22
CA ASP A 69 9.14 3.13 18.46
C ASP A 69 7.75 2.86 17.90
N GLY A 70 7.68 2.29 16.71
CA GLY A 70 6.41 1.88 16.14
C GLY A 70 6.36 1.97 14.63
N PRO A 71 5.23 1.59 14.04
CA PRO A 71 4.10 0.92 14.72
C PRO A 71 4.51 -0.45 15.22
N PHE A 72 3.76 -1.00 16.17
CA PHE A 72 4.06 -2.33 16.71
C PHE A 72 3.80 -3.39 15.64
N ALA A 73 4.68 -4.40 15.59
CA ALA A 73 4.61 -5.47 14.60
C ALA A 73 3.29 -6.23 14.66
N GLU A 74 2.70 -6.38 15.85
CA GLU A 74 1.45 -7.08 16.05
C GLU A 74 0.22 -6.30 15.59
N SER A 75 0.38 -5.00 15.29
CA SER A 75 -0.73 -4.18 14.84
C SER A 75 -1.15 -4.57 13.43
N LYS A 76 -2.45 -4.75 13.23
CA LYS A 76 -3.00 -4.98 11.89
C LYS A 76 -2.88 -3.74 10.99
N GLU A 77 -2.59 -2.58 11.59
CA GLU A 77 -2.37 -1.34 10.86
C GLU A 77 -0.94 -1.20 10.35
N ALA A 78 -0.01 -2.01 10.86
CA ALA A 78 1.39 -1.95 10.43
C ALA A 78 1.51 -2.37 8.97
N ILE A 79 2.24 -1.58 8.20
CA ILE A 79 2.46 -1.87 6.77
C ILE A 79 3.75 -2.67 6.66
N ALA A 80 3.63 -3.90 6.13
CA ALA A 80 4.77 -4.80 5.99
C ALA A 80 5.46 -4.67 4.63
N GLY A 81 4.83 -3.99 3.69
CA GLY A 81 5.40 -3.79 2.36
C GLY A 81 4.36 -3.18 1.42
N TYR A 82 4.79 -2.96 0.19
CA TYR A 82 3.88 -2.38 -0.80
C TYR A 82 4.27 -2.81 -2.22
N PHE A 83 3.28 -2.79 -3.12
CA PHE A 83 3.50 -2.83 -4.57
C PHE A 83 2.95 -1.54 -5.18
N PHE A 84 3.67 -1.01 -6.16
CA PHE A 84 3.20 0.12 -6.95
C PHE A 84 2.64 -0.39 -8.26
N LEU A 85 1.33 -0.23 -8.46
CA LEU A 85 0.63 -0.73 -9.65
C LEU A 85 0.31 0.39 -10.62
N THR A 86 0.39 0.07 -11.91
CA THR A 86 -0.12 0.92 -12.98
C THR A 86 -1.11 0.07 -13.77
N VAL A 87 -2.39 0.39 -13.64
CA VAL A 87 -3.48 -0.46 -14.14
C VAL A 87 -4.56 0.42 -14.79
N ALA A 88 -5.53 -0.23 -15.41
CA ALA A 88 -6.58 0.49 -16.11
C ALA A 88 -7.51 1.24 -15.16
N ASP A 89 -7.88 0.61 -14.04
CA ASP A 89 -8.85 1.18 -13.10
C ASP A 89 -8.74 0.49 -11.73
N GLU A 90 -9.57 0.96 -10.80
CA GLU A 90 -9.61 0.41 -9.45
C GLU A 90 -10.01 -1.06 -9.43
N ASN A 91 -10.94 -1.47 -10.31
CA ASN A 91 -11.37 -2.86 -10.36
C ASN A 91 -10.21 -3.79 -10.70
N GLU A 92 -9.35 -3.40 -11.64
CA GLU A 92 -8.16 -4.18 -11.96
C GLU A 92 -7.22 -4.27 -10.76
N ALA A 93 -7.01 -3.17 -10.05
CA ALA A 93 -6.16 -3.16 -8.85
C ALA A 93 -6.72 -4.09 -7.78
N ILE A 94 -8.05 -4.08 -7.59
CA ILE A 94 -8.72 -4.96 -6.63
C ILE A 94 -8.56 -6.42 -7.02
N GLU A 95 -8.76 -6.76 -8.30
CA GLU A 95 -8.60 -8.14 -8.77
C GLU A 95 -7.17 -8.63 -8.58
N ILE A 96 -6.19 -7.76 -8.80
CA ILE A 96 -4.79 -8.09 -8.53
C ILE A 96 -4.58 -8.32 -7.03
N ALA A 97 -5.13 -7.45 -6.17
CA ALA A 97 -4.99 -7.59 -4.73
C ALA A 97 -5.56 -8.91 -4.21
N LYS A 98 -6.65 -9.38 -4.81
CA LYS A 98 -7.27 -10.67 -4.46
C LYS A 98 -6.34 -11.87 -4.71
N GLN A 99 -5.31 -11.70 -5.51
CA GLN A 99 -4.35 -12.76 -5.82
C GLN A 99 -3.26 -12.91 -4.74
N CYS A 100 -3.25 -12.05 -3.75
CA CYS A 100 -2.21 -12.07 -2.73
C CYS A 100 -2.21 -13.40 -1.97
N PRO A 101 -1.10 -14.14 -2.00
CA PRO A 101 -1.05 -15.47 -1.35
C PRO A 101 -1.24 -15.42 0.17
N GLY A 102 -0.90 -14.29 0.80
CA GLY A 102 -1.03 -14.17 2.25
C GLY A 102 -2.46 -14.04 2.75
N LEU A 103 -3.42 -13.72 1.86
CA LEU A 103 -4.83 -13.55 2.27
C LEU A 103 -5.39 -14.81 2.91
N GLU A 104 -4.98 -15.98 2.42
CA GLU A 104 -5.41 -17.26 2.96
C GLU A 104 -5.04 -17.41 4.43
N TYR A 105 -4.01 -16.74 4.86
CA TYR A 105 -3.47 -16.87 6.21
C TYR A 105 -3.71 -15.64 7.09
N GLY A 106 -4.53 -14.72 6.63
CA GLY A 106 -4.92 -13.56 7.43
C GLY A 106 -4.22 -12.24 7.12
N SER A 107 -3.38 -12.20 6.08
CA SER A 107 -2.83 -10.94 5.61
C SER A 107 -3.97 -10.05 5.09
N ILE A 108 -3.77 -8.74 5.15
CA ILE A 108 -4.73 -7.75 4.67
C ILE A 108 -4.05 -6.93 3.59
N VAL A 109 -4.73 -6.72 2.47
CA VAL A 109 -4.20 -5.90 1.39
C VAL A 109 -5.10 -4.69 1.24
N GLU A 110 -4.53 -3.51 1.41
CA GLU A 110 -5.24 -2.26 1.22
C GLU A 110 -4.93 -1.74 -0.18
N VAL A 111 -5.94 -1.36 -0.93
CA VAL A 111 -5.81 -0.81 -2.28
C VAL A 111 -6.02 0.70 -2.19
N ARG A 112 -4.99 1.49 -2.51
CA ARG A 112 -5.06 2.95 -2.38
C ARG A 112 -4.72 3.60 -3.71
N PRO A 113 -5.60 4.46 -4.24
CA PRO A 113 -5.23 5.24 -5.42
C PRO A 113 -4.12 6.22 -5.07
N VAL A 114 -3.19 6.39 -6.00
CA VAL A 114 -2.11 7.36 -5.87
C VAL A 114 -2.58 8.66 -6.51
N ALA A 115 -2.53 9.75 -5.75
CA ALA A 115 -2.93 11.06 -6.23
C ALA A 115 -1.74 11.78 -6.87
N ASP A 116 -1.98 12.51 -7.93
CA ASP A 116 -0.95 13.36 -8.54
C ASP A 116 -0.55 14.49 -7.60
N ILE A 117 -1.55 15.04 -6.91
CA ILE A 117 -1.35 16.15 -5.97
C ILE A 117 -2.10 15.78 -4.68
N SER A 118 -1.45 15.96 -3.53
CA SER A 118 -2.06 15.62 -2.26
C SER A 118 -3.37 16.38 -2.04
N SER A 119 -4.30 15.74 -1.33
CA SER A 119 -5.58 16.37 -1.01
C SER A 119 -5.40 17.64 -0.18
N VAL A 120 -4.38 17.69 0.67
CA VAL A 120 -4.06 18.89 1.46
C VAL A 120 -3.64 20.03 0.53
N ARG A 121 -2.76 19.74 -0.42
CA ARG A 121 -2.33 20.73 -1.40
C ARG A 121 -3.49 21.23 -2.25
N GLN A 122 -4.38 20.33 -2.66
CA GLN A 122 -5.57 20.70 -3.43
C GLN A 122 -6.44 21.68 -2.64
N ARG A 123 -6.65 21.41 -1.36
CA ARG A 123 -7.42 22.31 -0.51
C ARG A 123 -6.74 23.64 -0.33
N ALA A 124 -5.43 23.66 -0.13
CA ALA A 124 -4.68 24.91 0.00
C ALA A 124 -4.78 25.77 -1.27
N GLU A 125 -4.67 25.14 -2.43
CA GLU A 125 -4.80 25.83 -3.71
C GLU A 125 -6.22 26.40 -3.91
N LYS A 126 -7.25 25.68 -3.48
CA LYS A 126 -8.63 26.17 -3.55
C LYS A 126 -8.86 27.38 -2.65
N TYR A 127 -8.26 27.40 -1.47
CA TYR A 127 -8.33 28.58 -0.60
C TYR A 127 -7.65 29.78 -1.26
N SER A 128 -6.49 29.57 -1.87
CA SER A 128 -5.76 30.63 -2.57
C SER A 128 -6.58 31.24 -3.71
N ARG A 129 -7.40 30.41 -4.39
CA ARG A 129 -8.26 30.86 -5.47
C ARG A 129 -9.60 31.41 -5.00
N GLY A 130 -9.87 31.37 -3.69
CA GLY A 130 -11.13 31.82 -3.13
C GLY A 130 -12.29 30.86 -3.36
N GLU A 131 -12.00 29.61 -3.75
CA GLU A 131 -13.02 28.60 -4.02
C GLU A 131 -13.57 27.95 -2.73
N LEU A 132 -12.82 28.05 -1.64
CA LEU A 132 -13.22 27.54 -0.35
C LEU A 132 -13.18 28.64 0.68
N ALA A 133 -14.13 28.62 1.62
CA ALA A 133 -14.10 29.55 2.76
C ALA A 133 -12.92 29.19 3.66
N GLY A 134 -12.29 30.21 4.23
CA GLY A 134 -11.23 30.02 5.21
C GLY A 134 -11.77 29.28 6.42
N GLY A 135 -10.98 28.33 6.95
CA GLY A 135 -11.33 27.68 8.18
C GLY A 135 -11.25 28.61 9.35
N LYS A 136 -12.03 28.35 10.37
CA LYS A 136 -11.91 29.09 11.62
C LYS A 136 -10.65 28.63 12.34
N ALA A 137 -9.91 29.58 12.81
CA ALA A 137 -8.71 29.29 13.59
C ALA A 137 -9.08 28.66 14.94
#